data_3929173c27a9fef2a1873bda4d11b988
#
_entry.id   3929173c27a9fef2a1873bda4d11b988
#
_cell.length_a   1.000
_cell.length_b   1.000
_cell.length_c   1.000
_cell.angle_alpha   90.00
_cell.angle_beta   90.00
_cell.angle_gamma   90.00
#
_symmetry.space_group_name_H-M   'P 1'
#
loop_
_entity.id
_entity.type
_entity.pdbx_description
1 polymer ?
#
loop_
_entity_poly.entity_id
_entity_poly.type
_entity_poly.pdbx_seq_one_letter_code
_entity_poly.pdbx_strand_id
1 'polypeptide(L)'
;MKIASIDIGTNAIKSKIFKTTPASIEFIKGIRSPIRLGGDVFNDGNLSEGKLDQVIETIREYEEVFKENSISHYEIVATSAFRDTANSEDARRYIETAINHPLRVISGLEEAKLIRFHPKSNTGKSKIFVDLGGGSTEFFIRNEEETVIRSFQLGAVRNMLKRDEKEEWQRLEEWLQSIKSKKRLIGIGGNIRSFLNSQGSKEMSLNEFVKKSERLSKLDTEEKIKKYKFSPDRADVIDHALQIFKFIAEQLEIQTITSTKWGISDSIAIKLFHELYSSKVTIS
;
A
#
# COMPACT_ATOMS: atom_id res chain seq x y z
N MET A 1 -25.03 0.99 7.97
CA MET A 1 -24.34 -0.24 8.43
C MET A 1 -22.87 0.05 8.63
N LYS A 2 -22.09 -0.91 9.11
CA LYS A 2 -20.64 -0.79 9.14
C LYS A 2 -20.01 -1.87 8.28
N ILE A 3 -18.92 -1.52 7.61
CA ILE A 3 -18.14 -2.43 6.76
C ILE A 3 -16.66 -2.34 7.12
N ALA A 4 -15.88 -3.33 6.71
CA ALA A 4 -14.44 -3.31 6.90
C ALA A 4 -13.68 -3.78 5.65
N SER A 5 -12.39 -3.55 5.63
CA SER A 5 -11.44 -4.11 4.68
C SER A 5 -10.24 -4.69 5.40
N ILE A 6 -9.67 -5.77 4.90
CA ILE A 6 -8.39 -6.31 5.32
C ILE A 6 -7.46 -6.31 4.10
N ASP A 7 -6.29 -5.69 4.25
CA ASP A 7 -5.22 -5.60 3.25
C ASP A 7 -4.00 -6.37 3.78
N ILE A 8 -3.70 -7.51 3.18
CA ILE A 8 -2.55 -8.35 3.51
C ILE A 8 -1.38 -7.93 2.62
N GLY A 9 -0.55 -7.04 3.16
CA GLY A 9 0.63 -6.54 2.47
C GLY A 9 1.90 -7.29 2.85
N THR A 10 2.99 -7.02 2.15
CA THR A 10 4.31 -7.64 2.35
C THR A 10 4.92 -7.39 3.75
N ASN A 11 4.72 -6.21 4.33
CA ASN A 11 5.29 -5.86 5.63
C ASN A 11 4.28 -5.94 6.79
N ALA A 12 2.99 -5.72 6.51
CA ALA A 12 1.97 -5.69 7.55
C ALA A 12 0.58 -5.98 6.98
N ILE A 13 -0.27 -6.53 7.81
CA ILE A 13 -1.71 -6.62 7.58
C ILE A 13 -2.36 -5.36 8.15
N LYS A 14 -3.28 -4.79 7.40
CA LYS A 14 -4.02 -3.58 7.78
C LYS A 14 -5.51 -3.82 7.65
N SER A 15 -6.27 -3.27 8.56
CA SER A 15 -7.73 -3.24 8.46
C SER A 15 -8.24 -1.83 8.68
N LYS A 16 -9.32 -1.49 7.99
CA LYS A 16 -10.06 -0.24 8.21
C LYS A 16 -11.53 -0.51 8.32
N ILE A 17 -12.17 0.16 9.28
CA ILE A 17 -13.60 0.08 9.57
C ILE A 17 -14.25 1.39 9.18
N PHE A 18 -15.40 1.29 8.52
CA PHE A 18 -16.19 2.42 8.05
C PHE A 18 -17.66 2.29 8.45
N LYS A 19 -18.29 3.43 8.74
CA LYS A 19 -19.75 3.56 8.82
C LYS A 19 -20.28 3.96 7.44
N THR A 20 -21.37 3.34 7.02
CA THR A 20 -21.96 3.61 5.70
C THR A 20 -23.45 3.90 5.79
N THR A 21 -23.90 4.79 4.91
CA THR A 21 -25.28 5.01 4.52
C THR A 21 -25.39 4.88 3.00
N PRO A 22 -26.55 4.83 2.37
CA PRO A 22 -26.62 4.82 0.90
C PRO A 22 -25.88 5.99 0.21
N ALA A 23 -25.70 7.10 0.91
CA ALA A 23 -25.12 8.33 0.36
C ALA A 23 -23.69 8.62 0.86
N SER A 24 -23.16 7.87 1.82
CA SER A 24 -21.87 8.21 2.45
C SER A 24 -21.12 7.02 3.01
N ILE A 25 -19.80 7.17 3.04
CA ILE A 25 -18.87 6.27 3.73
C ILE A 25 -17.95 7.12 4.62
N GLU A 26 -17.84 6.78 5.90
CA GLU A 26 -17.09 7.51 6.91
C GLU A 26 -16.12 6.58 7.63
N PHE A 27 -14.84 6.98 7.70
CA PHE A 27 -13.80 6.23 8.42
C PHE A 27 -14.03 6.28 9.93
N ILE A 28 -13.96 5.10 10.58
CA ILE A 28 -14.08 4.97 12.05
C ILE A 28 -12.72 4.66 12.66
N LYS A 29 -12.08 3.54 12.26
CA LYS A 29 -10.89 3.00 12.93
C LYS A 29 -10.00 2.27 11.92
N GLY A 30 -8.68 2.33 12.16
CA GLY A 30 -7.69 1.51 11.45
C GLY A 30 -6.89 0.67 12.43
N ILE A 31 -6.57 -0.55 12.03
CA ILE A 31 -5.74 -1.50 12.78
C ILE A 31 -4.57 -1.90 11.88
N ARG A 32 -3.41 -2.19 12.47
CA ARG A 32 -2.23 -2.62 11.73
C ARG A 32 -1.41 -3.59 12.56
N SER A 33 -1.09 -4.73 11.97
CA SER A 33 -0.25 -5.78 12.56
C SER A 33 0.95 -6.07 11.67
N PRO A 34 2.20 -5.87 12.15
CA PRO A 34 3.40 -6.15 11.38
C PRO A 34 3.68 -7.65 11.35
N ILE A 35 3.48 -8.31 10.20
CA ILE A 35 3.70 -9.77 10.02
C ILE A 35 4.99 -10.05 9.25
N ARG A 36 5.44 -9.13 8.38
CA ARG A 36 6.70 -9.21 7.62
C ARG A 36 6.79 -10.44 6.71
N LEU A 37 5.75 -10.70 5.93
CA LEU A 37 5.68 -11.82 4.97
C LEU A 37 6.81 -11.79 3.94
N GLY A 38 7.31 -10.58 3.62
CA GLY A 38 8.38 -10.41 2.63
C GLY A 38 9.70 -11.09 3.03
N GLY A 39 9.94 -11.37 4.31
CA GLY A 39 11.10 -12.14 4.74
C GLY A 39 11.10 -13.54 4.13
N ASP A 40 10.01 -14.28 4.29
CA ASP A 40 9.83 -15.63 3.75
C ASP A 40 9.84 -15.60 2.20
N VAL A 41 9.00 -14.74 1.62
CA VAL A 41 8.80 -14.71 0.16
C VAL A 41 10.09 -14.37 -0.59
N PHE A 42 10.83 -13.35 -0.14
CA PHE A 42 12.00 -12.88 -0.88
C PHE A 42 13.29 -13.62 -0.54
N ASN A 43 13.36 -14.33 0.61
CA ASN A 43 14.52 -15.17 0.93
C ASN A 43 14.31 -16.61 0.49
N ASP A 44 13.15 -17.20 0.79
CA ASP A 44 12.88 -18.62 0.67
C ASP A 44 11.98 -18.98 -0.53
N GLY A 45 11.36 -17.97 -1.14
CA GLY A 45 10.45 -18.12 -2.30
C GLY A 45 9.04 -18.63 -1.93
N ASN A 46 8.81 -19.02 -0.67
CA ASN A 46 7.56 -19.59 -0.19
C ASN A 46 7.15 -18.95 1.14
N LEU A 47 5.85 -18.81 1.37
CA LEU A 47 5.30 -18.51 2.69
C LEU A 47 5.36 -19.76 3.55
N SER A 48 6.00 -19.67 4.70
CA SER A 48 6.07 -20.76 5.68
C SER A 48 4.74 -20.97 6.39
N GLU A 49 4.46 -22.19 6.85
CA GLU A 49 3.27 -22.53 7.63
C GLU A 49 3.14 -21.65 8.87
N GLY A 50 4.25 -21.41 9.59
CA GLY A 50 4.25 -20.51 10.74
C GLY A 50 3.89 -19.06 10.40
N LYS A 51 4.20 -18.58 9.18
CA LYS A 51 3.74 -17.28 8.71
C LYS A 51 2.26 -17.28 8.34
N LEU A 52 1.78 -18.37 7.73
CA LEU A 52 0.35 -18.52 7.42
C LEU A 52 -0.48 -18.57 8.70
N ASP A 53 -0.02 -19.27 9.74
CA ASP A 53 -0.68 -19.29 11.04
C ASP A 53 -0.74 -17.90 11.70
N GLN A 54 0.35 -17.12 11.63
CA GLN A 54 0.35 -15.72 12.09
C GLN A 54 -0.66 -14.85 11.32
N VAL A 55 -0.83 -15.06 10.01
CA VAL A 55 -1.85 -14.37 9.22
C VAL A 55 -3.25 -14.74 9.69
N ILE A 56 -3.51 -16.05 9.87
CA ILE A 56 -4.80 -16.57 10.34
C ILE A 56 -5.15 -15.98 11.72
N GLU A 57 -4.21 -16.02 12.67
CA GLU A 57 -4.39 -15.48 14.01
C GLU A 57 -4.71 -13.98 13.96
N THR A 58 -3.95 -13.21 13.17
CA THR A 58 -4.19 -11.78 12.99
C THR A 58 -5.56 -11.48 12.39
N ILE A 59 -6.01 -12.27 11.41
CA ILE A 59 -7.35 -12.10 10.83
C ILE A 59 -8.42 -12.39 11.88
N ARG A 60 -8.29 -13.45 12.66
CA ARG A 60 -9.21 -13.79 13.75
C ARG A 60 -9.29 -12.69 14.82
N GLU A 61 -8.16 -12.10 15.20
CA GLU A 61 -8.15 -10.93 16.09
C GLU A 61 -8.94 -9.75 15.49
N TYR A 62 -8.82 -9.52 14.17
CA TYR A 62 -9.60 -8.46 13.51
C TYR A 62 -11.10 -8.82 13.44
N GLU A 63 -11.44 -10.09 13.24
CA GLU A 63 -12.83 -10.55 13.26
C GLU A 63 -13.48 -10.38 14.63
N GLU A 64 -12.76 -10.55 15.74
CA GLU A 64 -13.28 -10.22 17.08
C GLU A 64 -13.58 -8.72 17.19
N VAL A 65 -12.68 -7.86 16.70
CA VAL A 65 -12.97 -6.41 16.63
C VAL A 65 -14.16 -6.12 15.73
N PHE A 66 -14.37 -6.89 14.66
CA PHE A 66 -15.51 -6.74 13.77
C PHE A 66 -16.82 -7.12 14.47
N LYS A 67 -16.85 -8.21 15.23
CA LYS A 67 -18.01 -8.61 16.04
C LYS A 67 -18.38 -7.53 17.06
N GLU A 68 -17.41 -7.02 17.82
CA GLU A 68 -17.61 -5.93 18.79
C GLU A 68 -18.18 -4.66 18.15
N ASN A 69 -17.79 -4.38 16.90
CA ASN A 69 -18.25 -3.20 16.17
C ASN A 69 -19.48 -3.45 15.30
N SER A 70 -20.08 -4.65 15.33
CA SER A 70 -21.22 -5.04 14.50
C SER A 70 -20.96 -4.82 13.00
N ILE A 71 -19.78 -5.26 12.51
CA ILE A 71 -19.43 -5.23 11.09
C ILE A 71 -20.25 -6.31 10.37
N SER A 72 -20.98 -5.92 9.33
CA SER A 72 -21.86 -6.81 8.57
C SER A 72 -21.20 -7.38 7.32
N HIS A 73 -20.23 -6.68 6.75
CA HIS A 73 -19.54 -7.07 5.52
C HIS A 73 -18.08 -6.61 5.57
N TYR A 74 -17.19 -7.46 5.10
CA TYR A 74 -15.78 -7.10 4.90
C TYR A 74 -15.17 -7.86 3.72
N GLU A 75 -14.10 -7.35 3.14
CA GLU A 75 -13.33 -7.97 2.05
C GLU A 75 -11.88 -8.13 2.49
N ILE A 76 -11.30 -9.31 2.21
CA ILE A 76 -9.89 -9.61 2.45
C ILE A 76 -9.17 -9.64 1.11
N VAL A 77 -8.13 -8.81 0.99
CA VAL A 77 -7.31 -8.73 -0.21
C VAL A 77 -5.84 -8.95 0.17
N ALA A 78 -5.16 -9.78 -0.57
CA ALA A 78 -3.71 -9.98 -0.48
C ALA A 78 -3.02 -9.42 -1.72
N THR A 79 -1.82 -8.86 -1.54
CA THR A 79 -1.07 -8.17 -2.58
C THR A 79 0.28 -8.83 -2.86
N SER A 80 1.36 -8.07 -3.04
CA SER A 80 2.65 -8.53 -3.55
C SER A 80 3.20 -9.80 -2.90
N ALA A 81 3.17 -9.95 -1.56
CA ALA A 81 3.71 -11.16 -0.93
C ALA A 81 3.02 -12.45 -1.39
N PHE A 82 1.70 -12.40 -1.59
CA PHE A 82 0.95 -13.55 -2.10
C PHE A 82 1.08 -13.73 -3.61
N ARG A 83 1.34 -12.66 -4.37
CA ARG A 83 1.61 -12.79 -5.81
C ARG A 83 2.96 -13.43 -6.10
N ASP A 84 3.94 -13.10 -5.27
CA ASP A 84 5.36 -13.38 -5.53
C ASP A 84 5.83 -14.68 -4.88
N THR A 85 5.01 -15.32 -4.05
CA THR A 85 5.32 -16.62 -3.44
C THR A 85 4.95 -17.78 -4.37
N ALA A 86 5.81 -18.81 -4.43
CA ALA A 86 5.59 -19.98 -5.27
C ALA A 86 4.38 -20.82 -4.81
N ASN A 87 4.07 -20.81 -3.50
CA ASN A 87 2.94 -21.53 -2.92
C ASN A 87 1.66 -20.69 -2.76
N SER A 88 1.46 -19.67 -3.58
CA SER A 88 0.37 -18.69 -3.46
C SER A 88 -1.02 -19.31 -3.33
N GLU A 89 -1.35 -20.27 -4.18
CA GLU A 89 -2.67 -20.91 -4.19
C GLU A 89 -2.90 -21.79 -2.96
N ASP A 90 -1.89 -22.56 -2.56
CA ASP A 90 -1.99 -23.40 -1.36
C ASP A 90 -2.08 -22.54 -0.08
N ALA A 91 -1.28 -21.48 0.01
CA ALA A 91 -1.33 -20.50 1.09
C ALA A 91 -2.71 -19.84 1.19
N ARG A 92 -3.28 -19.44 0.05
CA ARG A 92 -4.61 -18.85 -0.02
C ARG A 92 -5.67 -19.83 0.51
N ARG A 93 -5.69 -21.07 0.00
CA ARG A 93 -6.64 -22.10 0.43
C ARG A 93 -6.51 -22.46 1.90
N TYR A 94 -5.28 -22.55 2.40
CA TYR A 94 -5.00 -22.81 3.80
C TYR A 94 -5.66 -21.77 4.71
N ILE A 95 -5.46 -20.49 4.39
CA ILE A 95 -6.05 -19.39 5.13
C ILE A 95 -7.58 -19.40 5.00
N GLU A 96 -8.12 -19.46 3.76
CA GLU A 96 -9.58 -19.45 3.54
C GLU A 96 -10.29 -20.57 4.30
N THR A 97 -9.71 -21.76 4.34
CA THR A 97 -10.26 -22.87 5.10
C THR A 97 -10.27 -22.59 6.60
N ALA A 98 -9.19 -22.01 7.13
CA ALA A 98 -9.03 -21.76 8.56
C ALA A 98 -9.95 -20.64 9.09
N ILE A 99 -10.21 -19.60 8.26
CA ILE A 99 -11.06 -18.47 8.64
C ILE A 99 -12.50 -18.56 8.13
N ASN A 100 -12.78 -19.54 7.27
CA ASN A 100 -14.08 -19.70 6.57
C ASN A 100 -14.54 -18.41 5.86
N HIS A 101 -13.63 -17.72 5.19
CA HIS A 101 -13.89 -16.48 4.46
C HIS A 101 -13.02 -16.40 3.20
N PRO A 102 -13.56 -15.91 2.06
CA PRO A 102 -12.76 -15.73 0.84
C PRO A 102 -11.62 -14.74 1.03
N LEU A 103 -10.46 -15.07 0.42
CA LEU A 103 -9.28 -14.20 0.33
C LEU A 103 -8.95 -14.00 -1.15
N ARG A 104 -8.94 -12.75 -1.59
CA ARG A 104 -8.62 -12.41 -2.98
C ARG A 104 -7.16 -11.97 -3.11
N VAL A 105 -6.38 -12.71 -3.91
CA VAL A 105 -5.06 -12.23 -4.35
C VAL A 105 -5.25 -11.38 -5.60
N ILE A 106 -4.86 -10.10 -5.54
CA ILE A 106 -5.02 -9.17 -6.66
C ILE A 106 -3.70 -8.91 -7.39
N SER A 107 -3.78 -8.72 -8.71
CA SER A 107 -2.63 -8.32 -9.52
C SER A 107 -2.17 -6.89 -9.19
N GLY A 108 -0.91 -6.55 -9.51
CA GLY A 108 -0.40 -5.18 -9.32
C GLY A 108 -1.17 -4.14 -10.14
N LEU A 109 -1.69 -4.52 -11.32
CA LEU A 109 -2.54 -3.62 -12.11
C LEU A 109 -3.93 -3.41 -11.48
N GLU A 110 -4.51 -4.45 -10.83
CA GLU A 110 -5.74 -4.28 -10.06
C GLU A 110 -5.51 -3.38 -8.84
N GLU A 111 -4.37 -3.56 -8.15
CA GLU A 111 -3.95 -2.73 -7.03
C GLU A 111 -3.80 -1.25 -7.47
N ALA A 112 -3.10 -1.00 -8.59
CA ALA A 112 -2.99 0.33 -9.19
C ALA A 112 -4.36 0.94 -9.57
N LYS A 113 -5.30 0.14 -10.11
CA LYS A 113 -6.66 0.57 -10.42
C LYS A 113 -7.44 1.02 -9.18
N LEU A 114 -7.19 0.45 -8.03
CA LEU A 114 -7.85 0.83 -6.78
C LEU A 114 -7.55 2.28 -6.37
N ILE A 115 -6.42 2.85 -6.81
CA ILE A 115 -6.05 4.26 -6.55
C ILE A 115 -7.09 5.24 -7.13
N ARG A 116 -7.87 4.82 -8.14
CA ARG A 116 -8.97 5.63 -8.71
C ARG A 116 -9.99 6.10 -7.67
N PHE A 117 -10.15 5.36 -6.59
CA PHE A 117 -11.08 5.72 -5.51
C PHE A 117 -10.53 6.80 -4.57
N HIS A 118 -9.26 7.19 -4.72
CA HIS A 118 -8.68 8.27 -3.93
C HIS A 118 -9.42 9.59 -4.21
N PRO A 119 -9.86 10.37 -3.21
CA PRO A 119 -10.67 11.59 -3.42
C PRO A 119 -10.05 12.62 -4.37
N LYS A 120 -8.71 12.65 -4.45
CA LYS A 120 -7.98 13.56 -5.34
C LYS A 120 -7.64 12.94 -6.70
N SER A 121 -8.04 11.71 -7.01
CA SER A 121 -7.70 11.06 -8.28
C SER A 121 -8.26 11.79 -9.50
N ASN A 122 -9.41 12.44 -9.32
CA ASN A 122 -10.14 13.16 -10.38
C ASN A 122 -9.82 14.65 -10.47
N THR A 123 -8.90 15.21 -9.65
CA THR A 123 -8.64 16.65 -9.58
C THR A 123 -7.24 17.00 -10.05
N GLY A 124 -7.11 17.87 -11.07
CA GLY A 124 -5.84 18.44 -11.57
C GLY A 124 -4.98 17.46 -12.38
N LYS A 125 -4.32 17.96 -13.42
CA LYS A 125 -3.66 17.19 -14.49
C LYS A 125 -2.17 16.90 -14.25
N SER A 126 -1.52 17.61 -13.35
CA SER A 126 -0.05 17.61 -13.22
C SER A 126 0.44 16.83 -12.01
N LYS A 127 -0.21 15.68 -11.72
CA LYS A 127 0.17 14.85 -10.57
C LYS A 127 0.25 13.38 -10.93
N ILE A 128 1.07 12.66 -10.15
CA ILE A 128 1.20 11.22 -10.18
C ILE A 128 0.95 10.68 -8.77
N PHE A 129 0.20 9.61 -8.68
CA PHE A 129 0.06 8.83 -7.45
C PHE A 129 1.03 7.67 -7.50
N VAL A 130 1.73 7.47 -6.40
CA VAL A 130 2.71 6.39 -6.23
C VAL A 130 2.40 5.68 -4.93
N ASP A 131 1.88 4.46 -5.01
CA ASP A 131 1.71 3.57 -3.85
C ASP A 131 2.93 2.66 -3.75
N LEU A 132 3.77 2.93 -2.77
CA LEU A 132 4.99 2.18 -2.55
C LEU A 132 4.80 1.25 -1.36
N GLY A 133 4.62 -0.03 -1.67
CA GLY A 133 4.48 -1.12 -0.75
C GLY A 133 5.81 -1.73 -0.29
N GLY A 134 5.73 -2.92 0.30
CA GLY A 134 6.91 -3.68 0.69
C GLY A 134 7.55 -4.44 -0.48
N GLY A 135 6.78 -4.93 -1.42
CA GLY A 135 7.24 -5.75 -2.53
C GLY A 135 7.05 -5.16 -3.92
N SER A 136 6.17 -4.18 -4.07
CA SER A 136 5.86 -3.55 -5.35
C SER A 136 5.58 -2.06 -5.22
N THR A 137 5.53 -1.37 -6.36
CA THR A 137 5.18 0.06 -6.48
C THR A 137 4.15 0.22 -7.60
N GLU A 138 3.00 0.76 -7.26
CA GLU A 138 1.88 0.99 -8.14
C GLU A 138 1.77 2.47 -8.49
N PHE A 139 1.48 2.73 -9.76
CA PHE A 139 1.34 4.08 -10.32
C PHE A 139 -0.05 4.31 -10.89
N PHE A 140 -0.56 5.51 -10.63
CA PHE A 140 -1.81 5.98 -11.20
C PHE A 140 -1.66 7.43 -11.65
N ILE A 141 -1.93 7.66 -12.94
CA ILE A 141 -1.97 8.98 -13.55
C ILE A 141 -3.32 9.12 -14.24
N ARG A 142 -4.00 10.22 -13.99
CA ARG A 142 -5.20 10.57 -14.74
C ARG A 142 -4.96 11.85 -15.51
N ASN A 143 -5.08 11.75 -16.82
CA ASN A 143 -5.13 12.85 -17.77
C ASN A 143 -6.59 13.06 -18.23
N GLU A 144 -6.84 14.06 -19.07
CA GLU A 144 -8.19 14.31 -19.63
C GLU A 144 -8.67 13.16 -20.51
N GLU A 145 -7.75 12.58 -21.26
CA GLU A 145 -8.03 11.60 -22.32
C GLU A 145 -7.91 10.16 -21.83
N GLU A 146 -7.05 9.90 -20.84
CA GLU A 146 -6.75 8.55 -20.41
C GLU A 146 -6.39 8.42 -18.92
N THR A 147 -6.49 7.20 -18.43
CA THR A 147 -5.94 6.77 -17.14
C THR A 147 -4.79 5.81 -17.39
N VAL A 148 -3.59 6.19 -16.98
CA VAL A 148 -2.40 5.35 -17.06
C VAL A 148 -2.15 4.70 -15.70
N ILE A 149 -2.04 3.39 -15.70
CA ILE A 149 -1.69 2.58 -14.53
C ILE A 149 -0.49 1.70 -14.84
N ARG A 150 0.39 1.51 -13.86
CA ARG A 150 1.54 0.58 -13.94
C ARG A 150 1.79 -0.02 -12.59
N SER A 151 2.42 -1.19 -12.59
CA SER A 151 2.95 -1.84 -11.41
C SER A 151 4.34 -2.36 -11.70
N PHE A 152 5.24 -2.18 -10.75
CA PHE A 152 6.63 -2.62 -10.81
C PHE A 152 6.96 -3.43 -9.56
N GLN A 153 7.75 -4.50 -9.74
CA GLN A 153 8.21 -5.34 -8.63
C GLN A 153 9.39 -4.68 -7.87
N LEU A 154 9.20 -3.44 -7.51
CA LEU A 154 10.11 -2.61 -6.72
C LEU A 154 9.40 -2.17 -5.45
N GLY A 155 9.90 -2.56 -4.29
CA GLY A 155 9.26 -2.26 -3.01
C GLY A 155 10.28 -2.18 -1.88
N ALA A 156 9.91 -1.54 -0.77
CA ALA A 156 10.83 -1.23 0.31
C ALA A 156 11.48 -2.48 0.95
N VAL A 157 10.73 -3.56 1.15
CA VAL A 157 11.25 -4.82 1.72
C VAL A 157 12.07 -5.59 0.68
N ARG A 158 11.59 -5.65 -0.58
CA ARG A 158 12.31 -6.28 -1.68
C ARG A 158 13.68 -5.62 -1.88
N ASN A 159 13.73 -4.28 -1.89
CA ASN A 159 14.98 -3.51 -2.01
C ASN A 159 15.91 -3.73 -0.81
N MET A 160 15.38 -3.70 0.41
CA MET A 160 16.14 -3.97 1.63
C MET A 160 16.82 -5.35 1.58
N LEU A 161 16.13 -6.35 1.06
CA LEU A 161 16.65 -7.72 0.92
C LEU A 161 17.47 -7.93 -0.37
N LYS A 162 17.68 -6.87 -1.18
CA LYS A 162 18.41 -6.92 -2.44
C LYS A 162 17.85 -7.95 -3.42
N ARG A 163 16.53 -8.00 -3.53
CA ARG A 163 15.75 -8.90 -4.40
C ARG A 163 15.03 -8.17 -5.53
N ASP A 164 15.32 -6.90 -5.73
CA ASP A 164 14.92 -6.12 -6.89
C ASP A 164 15.88 -6.40 -8.06
N GLU A 165 15.32 -6.64 -9.24
CA GLU A 165 16.06 -6.97 -10.46
C GLU A 165 16.43 -5.68 -11.21
N LYS A 166 17.59 -5.70 -11.90
CA LYS A 166 18.06 -4.55 -12.69
C LYS A 166 17.11 -4.24 -13.85
N GLU A 167 16.57 -5.26 -14.44
CA GLU A 167 15.62 -5.20 -15.55
C GLU A 167 14.36 -4.45 -15.15
N GLU A 168 13.91 -4.64 -13.90
CA GLU A 168 12.73 -3.96 -13.38
C GLU A 168 12.98 -2.47 -13.12
N TRP A 169 14.19 -2.11 -12.66
CA TRP A 169 14.62 -0.72 -12.57
C TRP A 169 14.71 -0.05 -13.94
N GLN A 170 15.27 -0.74 -14.95
CA GLN A 170 15.33 -0.24 -16.32
C GLN A 170 13.92 -0.04 -16.90
N ARG A 171 13.03 -1.02 -16.70
CA ARG A 171 11.64 -0.93 -17.12
C ARG A 171 10.91 0.26 -16.49
N LEU A 172 11.17 0.53 -15.20
CA LEU A 172 10.64 1.71 -14.51
C LEU A 172 11.21 2.99 -15.13
N GLU A 173 12.51 3.09 -15.32
CA GLU A 173 13.18 4.26 -15.89
C GLU A 173 12.66 4.60 -17.29
N GLU A 174 12.63 3.63 -18.19
CA GLU A 174 12.10 3.78 -19.55
C GLU A 174 10.65 4.28 -19.54
N TRP A 175 9.83 3.71 -18.65
CA TRP A 175 8.45 4.16 -18.53
C TRP A 175 8.35 5.58 -17.98
N LEU A 176 9.12 5.95 -16.95
CA LEU A 176 9.13 7.31 -16.40
C LEU A 176 9.55 8.34 -17.47
N GLN A 177 10.53 8.01 -18.31
CA GLN A 177 10.97 8.85 -19.42
C GLN A 177 9.92 8.98 -20.52
N SER A 178 9.03 8.00 -20.69
CA SER A 178 7.94 8.02 -21.68
C SER A 178 6.77 8.91 -21.29
N ILE A 179 6.64 9.27 -20.02
CA ILE A 179 5.53 10.10 -19.55
C ILE A 179 5.92 11.57 -19.46
N LYS A 180 4.96 12.45 -19.71
CA LYS A 180 5.18 13.89 -19.56
C LYS A 180 5.50 14.23 -18.09
N SER A 181 6.43 15.15 -17.87
CA SER A 181 6.79 15.67 -16.56
C SER A 181 5.56 15.98 -15.68
N LYS A 182 5.62 15.62 -14.42
CA LYS A 182 4.58 15.86 -13.41
C LYS A 182 5.13 16.80 -12.34
N LYS A 183 4.33 17.79 -11.96
CA LYS A 183 4.76 18.77 -10.94
C LYS A 183 4.63 18.25 -9.51
N ARG A 184 3.69 17.32 -9.28
CA ARG A 184 3.37 16.84 -7.94
C ARG A 184 3.32 15.32 -7.86
N LEU A 185 4.05 14.76 -6.88
CA LEU A 185 3.96 13.37 -6.48
C LEU A 185 3.10 13.25 -5.23
N ILE A 186 2.08 12.40 -5.27
CA ILE A 186 1.27 12.03 -4.12
C ILE A 186 1.64 10.60 -3.72
N GLY A 187 2.47 10.49 -2.69
CA GLY A 187 2.87 9.21 -2.16
C GLY A 187 1.77 8.59 -1.30
N ILE A 188 1.46 7.34 -1.59
CA ILE A 188 0.58 6.48 -0.80
C ILE A 188 1.46 5.51 0.00
N GLY A 189 0.97 5.07 1.14
CA GLY A 189 1.70 4.13 1.98
C GLY A 189 2.27 4.75 3.24
N GLY A 190 2.74 3.85 4.10
CA GLY A 190 3.17 4.24 5.45
C GLY A 190 4.54 4.89 5.48
N ASN A 191 5.47 4.51 4.59
CA ASN A 191 6.85 4.97 4.61
C ASN A 191 6.94 6.48 4.33
N ILE A 192 6.40 6.92 3.18
CA ILE A 192 6.41 8.34 2.80
C ILE A 192 5.65 9.20 3.81
N ARG A 193 4.50 8.72 4.33
CA ARG A 193 3.74 9.45 5.32
C ARG A 193 4.49 9.59 6.64
N SER A 194 5.11 8.52 7.14
CA SER A 194 5.91 8.55 8.37
C SER A 194 7.11 9.46 8.21
N PHE A 195 7.78 9.44 7.06
CA PHE A 195 8.90 10.32 6.78
C PHE A 195 8.48 11.79 6.82
N LEU A 196 7.47 12.20 6.03
CA LEU A 196 7.00 13.59 6.02
C LEU A 196 6.56 14.06 7.41
N ASN A 197 5.78 13.25 8.13
CA ASN A 197 5.33 13.56 9.48
C ASN A 197 6.52 13.74 10.46
N SER A 198 7.54 12.88 10.37
CA SER A 198 8.73 12.97 11.22
C SER A 198 9.55 14.24 10.99
N GLN A 199 9.37 14.87 9.84
CA GLN A 199 9.97 16.15 9.50
C GLN A 199 9.06 17.36 9.79
N GLY A 200 7.89 17.12 10.42
CA GLY A 200 6.90 18.16 10.73
C GLY A 200 6.24 18.78 9.48
N SER A 201 6.24 18.07 8.35
CA SER A 201 5.73 18.60 7.08
C SER A 201 4.66 17.71 6.47
N LYS A 202 3.72 18.31 5.75
CA LYS A 202 2.73 17.62 4.93
C LYS A 202 3.16 17.49 3.46
N GLU A 203 4.08 18.36 3.05
CA GLU A 203 4.66 18.38 1.70
C GLU A 203 6.09 18.92 1.73
N MET A 204 6.90 18.56 0.75
CA MET A 204 8.29 19.02 0.58
C MET A 204 8.59 19.29 -0.88
N SER A 205 9.52 20.22 -1.14
CA SER A 205 10.18 20.30 -2.44
C SER A 205 11.10 19.08 -2.66
N LEU A 206 11.43 18.77 -3.91
CA LEU A 206 12.37 17.70 -4.23
C LEU A 206 13.70 17.87 -3.50
N ASN A 207 14.27 19.08 -3.53
CA ASN A 207 15.56 19.36 -2.88
C ASN A 207 15.53 19.10 -1.37
N GLU A 208 14.45 19.49 -0.69
CA GLU A 208 14.29 19.22 0.74
C GLU A 208 14.12 17.71 1.02
N PHE A 209 13.33 17.04 0.19
CA PHE A 209 13.11 15.60 0.30
C PHE A 209 14.44 14.85 0.17
N VAL A 210 15.23 15.11 -0.87
CA VAL A 210 16.55 14.50 -1.08
C VAL A 210 17.46 14.74 0.11
N LYS A 211 17.64 16.01 0.51
CA LYS A 211 18.52 16.38 1.63
C LYS A 211 18.12 15.70 2.95
N LYS A 212 16.82 15.63 3.25
CA LYS A 212 16.33 15.04 4.49
C LYS A 212 16.35 13.52 4.46
N SER A 213 16.07 12.88 3.32
CA SER A 213 16.18 11.42 3.16
C SER A 213 17.64 10.95 3.28
N GLU A 214 18.59 11.66 2.69
CA GLU A 214 20.03 11.37 2.83
C GLU A 214 20.55 11.55 4.27
N ARG A 215 19.99 12.48 5.03
CA ARG A 215 20.32 12.60 6.47
C ARG A 215 19.76 11.43 7.27
N LEU A 216 18.57 10.97 6.92
CA LEU A 216 17.93 9.84 7.59
C LEU A 216 18.66 8.53 7.29
N SER A 217 19.11 8.31 6.05
CA SER A 217 19.83 7.08 5.65
C SER A 217 21.20 6.90 6.32
N LYS A 218 21.76 7.97 6.90
CA LYS A 218 23.02 7.89 7.68
C LYS A 218 22.83 7.38 9.11
N LEU A 219 21.58 7.28 9.57
CA LEU A 219 21.25 6.80 10.91
C LEU A 219 21.00 5.29 10.87
N ASP A 220 21.39 4.61 11.92
CA ASP A 220 21.01 3.22 12.10
C ASP A 220 19.53 3.07 12.52
N THR A 221 19.06 1.84 12.62
CA THR A 221 17.67 1.53 12.95
C THR A 221 17.27 2.05 14.34
N GLU A 222 18.15 1.91 15.33
CA GLU A 222 17.89 2.35 16.70
C GLU A 222 17.81 3.88 16.80
N GLU A 223 18.71 4.57 16.12
CA GLU A 223 18.71 6.03 16.04
C GLU A 223 17.42 6.56 15.36
N LYS A 224 16.94 5.89 14.30
CA LYS A 224 15.69 6.22 13.64
C LYS A 224 14.48 6.04 14.56
N ILE A 225 14.44 4.93 15.32
CA ILE A 225 13.39 4.68 16.32
C ILE A 225 13.44 5.77 17.40
N LYS A 226 14.61 6.02 17.97
CA LYS A 226 14.79 6.98 19.07
C LYS A 226 14.44 8.41 18.65
N LYS A 227 14.97 8.85 17.49
CA LYS A 227 14.88 10.24 17.04
C LYS A 227 13.53 10.56 16.37
N TYR A 228 13.04 9.66 15.52
CA TYR A 228 11.84 9.90 14.69
C TYR A 228 10.60 9.13 15.14
N LYS A 229 10.74 8.32 16.20
CA LYS A 229 9.66 7.50 16.76
C LYS A 229 9.01 6.56 15.73
N PHE A 230 9.81 6.07 14.78
CA PHE A 230 9.34 5.03 13.87
C PHE A 230 9.15 3.71 14.63
N SER A 231 8.16 2.91 14.20
CA SER A 231 8.08 1.52 14.68
C SER A 231 9.27 0.71 14.13
N PRO A 232 9.74 -0.35 14.83
CA PRO A 232 10.88 -1.16 14.40
C PRO A 232 10.76 -1.65 12.96
N ASP A 233 9.59 -2.18 12.59
CA ASP A 233 9.29 -2.67 11.25
C ASP A 233 9.19 -1.60 10.16
N ARG A 234 9.27 -0.32 10.57
CA ARG A 234 9.36 0.82 9.66
C ARG A 234 10.78 1.36 9.58
N ALA A 235 11.45 1.43 10.70
CA ALA A 235 12.78 2.03 10.80
C ALA A 235 13.81 1.30 9.92
N ASP A 236 13.67 0.00 9.71
CA ASP A 236 14.54 -0.82 8.88
C ASP A 236 14.28 -0.71 7.37
N VAL A 237 13.04 -0.43 6.96
CA VAL A 237 12.67 -0.39 5.52
C VAL A 237 12.52 1.02 4.95
N ILE A 238 12.48 2.05 5.79
CA ILE A 238 12.10 3.39 5.34
C ILE A 238 13.10 3.98 4.35
N ASP A 239 14.39 3.76 4.52
CA ASP A 239 15.43 4.27 3.60
C ASP A 239 15.25 3.72 2.20
N HIS A 240 14.96 2.42 2.11
CA HIS A 240 14.73 1.71 0.86
C HIS A 240 13.50 2.26 0.13
N ALA A 241 12.43 2.58 0.88
CA ALA A 241 11.28 3.25 0.31
C ALA A 241 11.62 4.65 -0.19
N LEU A 242 12.36 5.43 0.59
CA LEU A 242 12.74 6.80 0.22
C LEU A 242 13.69 6.84 -0.98
N GLN A 243 14.55 5.83 -1.14
CA GLN A 243 15.41 5.68 -2.31
C GLN A 243 14.57 5.51 -3.59
N ILE A 244 13.54 4.66 -3.57
CA ILE A 244 12.64 4.47 -4.71
C ILE A 244 11.85 5.75 -4.99
N PHE A 245 11.30 6.42 -3.96
CA PHE A 245 10.63 7.71 -4.14
C PHE A 245 11.55 8.80 -4.70
N LYS A 246 12.80 8.86 -4.23
CA LYS A 246 13.82 9.79 -4.75
C LYS A 246 14.05 9.56 -6.24
N PHE A 247 14.31 8.31 -6.63
CA PHE A 247 14.53 7.95 -8.04
C PHE A 247 13.35 8.40 -8.93
N ILE A 248 12.12 8.06 -8.54
CA ILE A 248 10.90 8.45 -9.28
C ILE A 248 10.77 9.98 -9.39
N ALA A 249 11.01 10.69 -8.27
CA ALA A 249 10.83 12.13 -8.22
C ALA A 249 11.90 12.88 -9.03
N GLU A 250 13.13 12.38 -9.07
CA GLU A 250 14.22 12.94 -9.88
C GLU A 250 13.96 12.72 -11.38
N GLN A 251 13.59 11.49 -11.80
CA GLN A 251 13.27 11.18 -13.21
C GLN A 251 12.12 12.01 -13.77
N LEU A 252 11.16 12.36 -12.94
CA LEU A 252 9.99 13.17 -13.34
C LEU A 252 10.13 14.67 -13.06
N GLU A 253 11.26 15.12 -12.54
CA GLU A 253 11.50 16.52 -12.13
C GLU A 253 10.38 17.07 -11.23
N ILE A 254 9.95 16.27 -10.25
CA ILE A 254 8.86 16.61 -9.33
C ILE A 254 9.19 17.88 -8.54
N GLN A 255 8.28 18.83 -8.52
CA GLN A 255 8.43 20.04 -7.74
C GLN A 255 8.01 19.88 -6.28
N THR A 256 6.94 19.09 -6.05
CA THR A 256 6.35 18.91 -4.72
C THR A 256 6.01 17.45 -4.47
N ILE A 257 6.49 16.92 -3.34
CA ILE A 257 6.19 15.60 -2.82
C ILE A 257 5.26 15.74 -1.62
N THR A 258 4.15 15.04 -1.62
CA THR A 258 3.17 15.00 -0.53
C THR A 258 2.75 13.57 -0.25
N SER A 259 2.11 13.33 0.89
CA SER A 259 1.53 12.02 1.21
C SER A 259 0.05 12.11 1.53
N THR A 260 -0.60 10.96 1.55
CA THR A 260 -2.00 10.83 1.91
C THR A 260 -2.19 9.82 3.04
N LYS A 261 -3.27 9.98 3.81
CA LYS A 261 -3.74 8.95 4.77
C LYS A 261 -4.51 7.83 4.08
N TRP A 262 -4.89 8.03 2.84
CA TRP A 262 -5.54 7.04 2.00
C TRP A 262 -4.58 5.91 1.66
N GLY A 263 -5.08 4.68 1.56
CA GLY A 263 -4.33 3.51 1.14
C GLY A 263 -5.25 2.48 0.50
N ILE A 264 -4.71 1.33 0.15
CA ILE A 264 -5.47 0.25 -0.50
C ILE A 264 -6.65 -0.20 0.37
N SER A 265 -6.50 -0.27 1.69
CA SER A 265 -7.62 -0.60 2.60
C SER A 265 -8.82 0.33 2.44
N ASP A 266 -8.60 1.64 2.19
CA ASP A 266 -9.70 2.60 1.92
C ASP A 266 -10.38 2.27 0.60
N SER A 267 -9.59 1.98 -0.42
CA SER A 267 -10.08 1.68 -1.77
C SER A 267 -10.88 0.37 -1.82
N ILE A 268 -10.45 -0.66 -1.08
CA ILE A 268 -11.18 -1.92 -0.93
C ILE A 268 -12.55 -1.65 -0.29
N ALA A 269 -12.57 -0.90 0.82
CA ALA A 269 -13.82 -0.58 1.50
C ALA A 269 -14.78 0.24 0.64
N ILE A 270 -14.27 1.18 -0.17
CA ILE A 270 -15.12 1.97 -1.09
C ILE A 270 -15.65 1.11 -2.24
N LYS A 271 -14.82 0.20 -2.77
CA LYS A 271 -15.30 -0.77 -3.76
C LYS A 271 -16.44 -1.60 -3.19
N LEU A 272 -16.26 -2.19 -2.01
CA LEU A 272 -17.29 -2.94 -1.30
C LEU A 272 -18.56 -2.09 -1.04
N PHE A 273 -18.39 -0.83 -0.63
CA PHE A 273 -19.48 0.11 -0.47
C PHE A 273 -20.29 0.29 -1.75
N HIS A 274 -19.64 0.51 -2.89
CA HIS A 274 -20.33 0.63 -4.18
C HIS A 274 -21.06 -0.66 -4.55
N GLU A 275 -20.47 -1.84 -4.36
CA GLU A 275 -21.10 -3.13 -4.63
C GLU A 275 -22.36 -3.34 -3.79
N LEU A 276 -22.33 -3.01 -2.50
CA LEU A 276 -23.45 -3.16 -1.58
C LEU A 276 -24.63 -2.22 -1.85
N TYR A 277 -24.34 -1.03 -2.38
CA TYR A 277 -25.39 -0.03 -2.61
C TYR A 277 -25.80 0.11 -4.08
N SER A 278 -24.94 -0.25 -5.06
CA SER A 278 -25.31 -0.26 -6.47
C SER A 278 -26.25 -1.42 -6.83
N SER A 279 -26.14 -2.57 -6.17
CA SER A 279 -27.04 -3.71 -6.36
C SER A 279 -28.46 -3.51 -5.81
N LYS A 280 -28.73 -2.40 -5.11
CA LYS A 280 -30.05 -2.06 -4.55
C LYS A 280 -30.87 -1.11 -5.42
N VAL A 281 -30.34 -0.64 -6.54
CA VAL A 281 -31.11 0.12 -7.54
C VAL A 281 -31.69 -0.87 -8.54
N THR A 282 -32.62 -1.70 -8.12
CA THR A 282 -33.54 -2.34 -9.04
C THR A 282 -34.56 -1.28 -9.41
N ILE A 283 -34.56 -0.83 -10.65
CA ILE A 283 -35.60 0.05 -11.20
C ILE A 283 -36.90 -0.75 -11.17
N SER A 284 -37.80 -0.37 -10.28
CA SER A 284 -39.21 -0.79 -10.27
C SER A 284 -39.98 -0.06 -11.33
#